data_fe4061810021cb6f8c2072456cc35ff1
#
_entry.id   fe4061810021cb6f8c2072456cc35ff1
#
_cell.length_a   1.000
_cell.length_b   1.000
_cell.length_c   1.000
_cell.angle_alpha   90.00
_cell.angle_beta   90.00
_cell.angle_gamma   90.00
#
_symmetry.space_group_name_H-M   'P 1'
#
loop_
_entity.id
_entity.type
_entity.pdbx_description
1 polymer ?
#
loop_
_entity_poly.entity_id
_entity_poly.type
_entity_poly.pdbx_seq_one_letter_code
_entity_poly.pdbx_strand_id
1 'polypeptide(L)'
;MSIFPQIRYFSCIFLLLFTLTICERVKSGNQRLAPLPQDPLIQVYFNNSESSEYRETYRQKTRLGDDLETQIVNTIAQAKSTVDIAVQELRLPKVAQILAQKQKEGVKIRLILESNYSRPWSSFTSAEIAKLGKREQERYQDFQKFVDINQDHQITSEEISQRDALLIVQNAQIPLIDDTADGSKGSNLMHHKFVVVDHSFVIITSANFTLSDTSGDFANPSSLGNNNNLLKIDSPELASLLTEEFNIMWGDGIGGKLDSKFGLQKPPRQPKTITLGNSKITVHFSPISPTQPWNISSNGLIDQTLSASTKTVDLALFVFSDQQLANTLENLHDQKVQIRALIEPQFAYRPYSEGLDMMGFALSDNCKYEVDNRPWKNPISTVGVPILPKGDLLHDKFAVIDHQTVITGSHNWSEAANHGNDETLIVIENPTVAVHYQREFDRLYGKIKPGLPANIQAKIDGEFKQCSQIQKPLSSRISTTKINLNTATKAELETLPGVGEKLAERIIIARQQQKFTSLQDVDKVPGISAKMLVKWEGVIIF
;
A
#
# COMPACT_ATOMS: atom_id res chain seq x y z
N MET A 1 73.69 -60.30 -20.57
CA MET A 1 73.64 -59.34 -21.65
C MET A 1 72.21 -58.92 -21.85
N SER A 2 71.96 -57.79 -21.30
CA SER A 2 71.02 -56.71 -21.45
C SER A 2 69.89 -56.90 -22.46
N ILE A 3 68.67 -56.87 -21.96
CA ILE A 3 67.51 -56.47 -22.71
C ILE A 3 66.73 -55.55 -21.77
N PHE A 4 66.62 -54.27 -22.14
CA PHE A 4 65.86 -53.26 -21.47
C PHE A 4 64.77 -52.73 -22.38
N PRO A 5 63.88 -51.88 -21.94
CA PRO A 5 62.47 -52.07 -21.68
C PRO A 5 61.62 -51.13 -22.57
N GLN A 6 60.42 -51.53 -22.82
CA GLN A 6 59.41 -50.63 -23.38
C GLN A 6 58.03 -50.93 -22.79
N ILE A 7 57.77 -50.46 -21.62
CA ILE A 7 56.41 -50.34 -21.07
C ILE A 7 56.40 -49.20 -20.08
N ARG A 8 56.21 -47.99 -20.53
CA ARG A 8 55.89 -46.83 -19.62
C ARG A 8 55.23 -45.61 -20.28
N TYR A 9 54.68 -45.70 -21.46
CA TYR A 9 54.03 -44.53 -22.10
C TYR A 9 52.53 -44.72 -22.48
N PHE A 10 51.88 -45.81 -22.12
CA PHE A 10 50.49 -46.05 -22.47
C PHE A 10 49.48 -45.75 -21.36
N SER A 11 49.91 -45.51 -20.14
CA SER A 11 49.00 -45.26 -19.00
C SER A 11 48.60 -43.80 -18.78
N CYS A 12 49.26 -42.82 -19.39
CA CYS A 12 48.94 -41.42 -19.18
C CYS A 12 47.92 -40.83 -20.20
N ILE A 13 47.70 -41.52 -21.33
CA ILE A 13 46.76 -41.03 -22.36
C ILE A 13 45.32 -41.46 -22.08
N PHE A 14 45.11 -42.53 -21.31
CA PHE A 14 43.75 -43.01 -20.96
C PHE A 14 43.13 -42.28 -19.78
N LEU A 15 43.90 -41.56 -18.93
CA LEU A 15 43.37 -40.74 -17.84
C LEU A 15 42.96 -39.34 -18.29
N LEU A 16 43.46 -38.84 -19.41
CA LEU A 16 43.09 -37.49 -19.92
C LEU A 16 41.84 -37.50 -20.81
N LEU A 17 41.37 -38.66 -21.24
CA LEU A 17 40.14 -38.82 -22.04
C LEU A 17 38.88 -39.02 -21.19
N PHE A 18 39.02 -39.33 -19.90
CA PHE A 18 37.89 -39.49 -18.98
C PHE A 18 37.50 -38.20 -18.21
N THR A 19 38.33 -37.15 -18.26
CA THR A 19 38.05 -35.86 -17.63
C THR A 19 37.38 -34.85 -18.59
N LEU A 20 37.21 -35.17 -19.87
CA LEU A 20 36.57 -34.26 -20.85
C LEU A 20 35.12 -34.63 -21.18
N THR A 21 34.53 -35.66 -20.58
CA THR A 21 33.15 -36.07 -20.84
C THR A 21 32.18 -35.83 -19.70
N ILE A 22 32.59 -35.11 -18.65
CA ILE A 22 31.69 -34.72 -17.53
C ILE A 22 31.31 -33.24 -17.61
N CYS A 23 31.62 -32.54 -18.71
CA CYS A 23 31.17 -31.16 -18.95
C CYS A 23 30.15 -31.09 -20.08
N GLU A 24 29.17 -32.00 -20.13
CA GLU A 24 28.01 -31.79 -20.99
C GLU A 24 26.70 -32.04 -20.24
N ARG A 25 25.90 -30.97 -20.24
CA ARG A 25 24.50 -30.91 -19.85
C ARG A 25 24.20 -30.84 -18.35
N VAL A 26 24.66 -29.79 -17.68
CA VAL A 26 23.70 -29.10 -16.83
C VAL A 26 22.76 -28.35 -17.79
N LYS A 27 21.68 -29.00 -18.22
CA LYS A 27 20.51 -28.26 -18.69
C LYS A 27 20.16 -27.36 -17.53
N SER A 28 20.24 -26.03 -17.73
CA SER A 28 19.63 -25.06 -16.87
C SER A 28 18.11 -25.24 -16.94
N GLY A 29 17.59 -26.28 -16.28
CA GLY A 29 16.23 -26.26 -15.80
C GLY A 29 16.17 -25.02 -14.91
N ASN A 30 15.20 -24.16 -15.09
CA ASN A 30 14.92 -23.04 -14.20
C ASN A 30 14.82 -23.60 -12.77
N GLN A 31 15.94 -23.59 -12.05
CA GLN A 31 15.96 -24.07 -10.68
C GLN A 31 15.26 -22.96 -9.88
N ARG A 32 14.07 -23.30 -9.33
CA ARG A 32 13.32 -22.38 -8.47
C ARG A 32 14.23 -21.84 -7.39
N LEU A 33 14.13 -20.54 -7.09
CA LEU A 33 14.85 -19.95 -5.97
C LEU A 33 14.47 -20.68 -4.67
N ALA A 34 15.48 -20.99 -3.84
CA ALA A 34 15.20 -21.58 -2.54
C ALA A 34 14.40 -20.59 -1.67
N PRO A 35 13.38 -21.06 -0.92
CA PRO A 35 12.70 -20.21 0.06
C PRO A 35 13.69 -19.63 1.05
N LEU A 36 13.47 -18.38 1.47
CA LEU A 36 14.21 -17.76 2.57
C LEU A 36 13.71 -18.31 3.91
N PRO A 37 14.60 -18.41 4.93
CA PRO A 37 14.16 -18.73 6.27
C PRO A 37 13.22 -17.65 6.79
N GLN A 38 12.12 -18.07 7.41
CA GLN A 38 11.17 -17.17 8.08
C GLN A 38 11.62 -16.87 9.51
N ASP A 39 11.31 -15.68 9.99
CA ASP A 39 11.36 -15.40 11.42
C ASP A 39 10.28 -16.24 12.15
N PRO A 40 10.56 -16.86 13.28
CA PRO A 40 9.59 -17.73 13.96
C PRO A 40 8.31 -17.02 14.41
N LEU A 41 8.36 -15.71 14.66
CA LEU A 41 7.23 -14.90 15.11
C LEU A 41 6.65 -14.00 14.02
N ILE A 42 7.39 -13.77 12.93
CA ILE A 42 7.00 -12.89 11.82
C ILE A 42 7.21 -13.60 10.48
N GLN A 43 6.14 -14.08 9.88
CA GLN A 43 6.19 -14.75 8.58
C GLN A 43 5.78 -13.78 7.47
N VAL A 44 6.49 -13.84 6.35
CA VAL A 44 6.32 -12.94 5.20
C VAL A 44 5.92 -13.74 3.96
N TYR A 45 4.89 -13.29 3.26
CA TYR A 45 4.37 -13.90 2.05
C TYR A 45 4.14 -12.87 0.95
N PHE A 46 4.43 -13.26 -0.31
CA PHE A 46 4.18 -12.45 -1.51
C PHE A 46 3.44 -13.28 -2.54
N ASN A 47 2.29 -12.81 -3.02
CA ASN A 47 1.49 -13.56 -3.99
C ASN A 47 2.18 -13.82 -5.34
N ASN A 48 3.28 -13.14 -5.64
CA ASN A 48 4.06 -13.30 -6.86
C ASN A 48 5.52 -13.73 -6.59
N SER A 49 5.81 -14.32 -5.42
CA SER A 49 7.14 -14.88 -5.07
C SER A 49 7.60 -15.92 -6.09
N GLU A 50 8.89 -15.91 -6.46
CA GLU A 50 9.49 -16.92 -7.34
C GLU A 50 10.06 -18.13 -6.58
N SER A 51 9.97 -18.15 -5.24
CA SER A 51 10.48 -19.24 -4.40
C SER A 51 9.43 -20.28 -4.00
N SER A 52 8.16 -19.99 -4.22
CA SER A 52 7.03 -20.85 -3.87
C SER A 52 6.12 -21.10 -5.07
N GLU A 53 5.29 -22.13 -5.00
CA GLU A 53 4.34 -22.52 -6.03
C GLU A 53 3.09 -23.09 -5.38
N TYR A 54 1.94 -22.74 -5.93
CA TYR A 54 0.66 -23.27 -5.48
C TYR A 54 -0.29 -23.50 -6.65
N ARG A 55 -1.34 -24.28 -6.40
CA ARG A 55 -2.46 -24.44 -7.33
C ARG A 55 -3.62 -23.54 -6.90
N GLU A 56 -3.97 -22.61 -7.76
CA GLU A 56 -5.07 -21.69 -7.50
C GLU A 56 -6.39 -22.44 -7.27
N THR A 57 -7.12 -22.01 -6.25
CA THR A 57 -8.37 -22.66 -5.84
C THR A 57 -9.44 -22.66 -6.93
N TYR A 58 -9.60 -21.55 -7.63
CA TYR A 58 -10.78 -21.35 -8.50
C TYR A 58 -10.49 -21.61 -9.96
N ARG A 59 -9.35 -21.17 -10.48
CA ARG A 59 -8.92 -21.40 -11.86
C ARG A 59 -8.16 -22.71 -12.05
N GLN A 60 -7.82 -23.40 -10.94
CA GLN A 60 -7.10 -24.69 -10.94
C GLN A 60 -5.76 -24.64 -11.68
N LYS A 61 -5.16 -23.46 -11.80
CA LYS A 61 -3.88 -23.23 -12.46
C LYS A 61 -2.74 -23.31 -11.44
N THR A 62 -1.68 -24.04 -11.77
CA THR A 62 -0.43 -24.03 -10.99
C THR A 62 0.39 -22.81 -11.36
N ARG A 63 0.86 -22.06 -10.36
CA ARG A 63 1.66 -20.85 -10.56
C ARG A 63 2.66 -20.63 -9.45
N LEU A 64 3.67 -19.82 -9.73
CA LEU A 64 4.58 -19.28 -8.70
C LEU A 64 3.85 -18.25 -7.85
N GLY A 65 4.21 -18.18 -6.59
CA GLY A 65 3.69 -17.25 -5.58
C GLY A 65 3.31 -17.95 -4.29
N ASP A 66 2.98 -17.16 -3.28
CA ASP A 66 2.36 -17.62 -2.04
C ASP A 66 0.84 -17.49 -2.15
N ASP A 67 0.10 -18.51 -1.73
CA ASP A 67 -1.36 -18.47 -1.68
C ASP A 67 -1.83 -17.65 -0.47
N LEU A 68 -2.03 -16.34 -0.67
CA LEU A 68 -2.43 -15.42 0.41
C LEU A 68 -3.82 -15.77 0.97
N GLU A 69 -4.77 -16.22 0.13
CA GLU A 69 -6.08 -16.66 0.61
C GLU A 69 -5.94 -17.83 1.59
N THR A 70 -5.12 -18.82 1.25
CA THR A 70 -4.84 -19.96 2.13
C THR A 70 -4.15 -19.53 3.43
N GLN A 71 -3.24 -18.55 3.41
CA GLN A 71 -2.62 -18.03 4.65
C GLN A 71 -3.66 -17.38 5.58
N ILE A 72 -4.59 -16.60 5.02
CA ILE A 72 -5.70 -16.00 5.78
C ILE A 72 -6.62 -17.09 6.36
N VAL A 73 -7.07 -18.03 5.52
CA VAL A 73 -7.95 -19.15 5.91
C VAL A 73 -7.32 -19.99 7.02
N ASN A 74 -6.04 -20.38 6.88
CA ASN A 74 -5.33 -21.18 7.88
C ASN A 74 -5.17 -20.46 9.21
N THR A 75 -5.01 -19.14 9.19
CA THR A 75 -4.90 -18.35 10.42
C THR A 75 -6.25 -18.27 11.13
N ILE A 76 -7.35 -17.99 10.40
CA ILE A 76 -8.70 -17.97 10.95
C ILE A 76 -9.14 -19.36 11.44
N ALA A 77 -8.73 -20.43 10.75
CA ALA A 77 -9.07 -21.82 11.14
C ALA A 77 -8.54 -22.19 12.53
N GLN A 78 -7.48 -21.54 13.01
CA GLN A 78 -6.92 -21.77 14.35
C GLN A 78 -7.72 -21.08 15.46
N ALA A 79 -8.65 -20.18 15.12
CA ALA A 79 -9.44 -19.43 16.10
C ALA A 79 -10.22 -20.34 17.04
N LYS A 80 -10.15 -20.03 18.34
CA LYS A 80 -10.85 -20.73 19.42
C LYS A 80 -11.88 -19.84 20.11
N SER A 81 -11.69 -18.52 20.09
CA SER A 81 -12.52 -17.57 20.84
C SER A 81 -13.00 -16.37 20.02
N THR A 82 -12.10 -15.70 19.29
CA THR A 82 -12.42 -14.43 18.62
C THR A 82 -11.74 -14.29 17.26
N VAL A 83 -12.40 -13.62 16.32
CA VAL A 83 -11.82 -13.14 15.07
C VAL A 83 -12.35 -11.73 14.78
N ASP A 84 -11.46 -10.75 14.71
CA ASP A 84 -11.78 -9.39 14.30
C ASP A 84 -11.12 -9.11 12.94
N ILE A 85 -11.88 -8.65 11.96
CA ILE A 85 -11.40 -8.32 10.62
C ILE A 85 -11.80 -6.89 10.27
N ALA A 86 -10.82 -6.04 9.97
CA ALA A 86 -11.02 -4.77 9.30
C ALA A 86 -10.34 -4.84 7.93
N VAL A 87 -11.12 -4.85 6.87
CA VAL A 87 -10.64 -4.90 5.50
C VAL A 87 -11.53 -4.06 4.60
N GLN A 88 -10.94 -3.31 3.68
CA GLN A 88 -11.71 -2.48 2.75
C GLN A 88 -12.72 -3.32 1.97
N GLU A 89 -12.32 -4.45 1.42
CA GLU A 89 -13.18 -5.31 0.60
C GLU A 89 -12.94 -6.80 0.89
N LEU A 90 -14.04 -7.55 1.09
CA LEU A 90 -14.05 -9.01 1.26
C LEU A 90 -14.89 -9.66 0.16
N ARG A 91 -14.23 -10.39 -0.75
CA ARG A 91 -14.83 -11.13 -1.87
C ARG A 91 -14.29 -12.56 -2.02
N LEU A 92 -13.48 -13.03 -1.07
CA LEU A 92 -12.89 -14.37 -1.09
C LEU A 92 -13.84 -15.38 -0.44
N PRO A 93 -14.44 -16.33 -1.19
CA PRO A 93 -15.41 -17.26 -0.64
C PRO A 93 -14.86 -18.17 0.45
N LYS A 94 -13.61 -18.66 0.30
CA LYS A 94 -13.01 -19.52 1.32
C LYS A 94 -12.82 -18.82 2.65
N VAL A 95 -12.47 -17.52 2.61
CA VAL A 95 -12.40 -16.71 3.84
C VAL A 95 -13.79 -16.61 4.47
N ALA A 96 -14.84 -16.32 3.69
CA ALA A 96 -16.20 -16.27 4.20
C ALA A 96 -16.69 -17.63 4.73
N GLN A 97 -16.34 -18.73 4.05
CA GLN A 97 -16.70 -20.10 4.47
C GLN A 97 -16.05 -20.50 5.79
N ILE A 98 -14.73 -20.21 5.97
CA ILE A 98 -14.08 -20.51 7.26
C ILE A 98 -14.63 -19.64 8.39
N LEU A 99 -14.97 -18.38 8.14
CA LEU A 99 -15.66 -17.54 9.11
C LEU A 99 -17.02 -18.12 9.49
N ALA A 100 -17.83 -18.53 8.52
CA ALA A 100 -19.13 -19.18 8.76
C ALA A 100 -18.99 -20.49 9.56
N GLN A 101 -17.98 -21.29 9.29
CA GLN A 101 -17.67 -22.48 10.07
C GLN A 101 -17.32 -22.12 11.52
N LYS A 102 -16.40 -21.17 11.73
CA LYS A 102 -15.97 -20.74 13.07
C LYS A 102 -17.11 -20.11 13.87
N GLN A 103 -18.00 -19.36 13.23
CA GLN A 103 -19.22 -18.84 13.85
C GLN A 103 -20.10 -19.99 14.40
N LYS A 104 -20.27 -21.07 13.62
CA LYS A 104 -21.01 -22.27 14.08
C LYS A 104 -20.31 -23.00 15.23
N GLU A 105 -18.99 -22.94 15.30
CA GLU A 105 -18.16 -23.48 16.39
C GLU A 105 -18.21 -22.62 17.67
N GLY A 106 -18.87 -21.44 17.62
CA GLY A 106 -19.06 -20.56 18.78
C GLY A 106 -17.97 -19.48 18.90
N VAL A 107 -17.07 -19.34 17.90
CA VAL A 107 -16.10 -18.25 17.84
C VAL A 107 -16.82 -16.92 17.61
N LYS A 108 -16.50 -15.88 18.38
CA LYS A 108 -17.05 -14.53 18.20
C LYS A 108 -16.34 -13.84 17.05
N ILE A 109 -17.08 -13.50 16.00
CA ILE A 109 -16.55 -12.90 14.79
C ILE A 109 -17.13 -11.51 14.59
N ARG A 110 -16.30 -10.53 14.24
CA ARG A 110 -16.71 -9.16 13.90
C ARG A 110 -16.04 -8.71 12.63
N LEU A 111 -16.80 -8.06 11.72
CA LEU A 111 -16.29 -7.54 10.44
C LEU A 111 -16.53 -6.04 10.33
N ILE A 112 -15.50 -5.31 9.89
CA ILE A 112 -15.61 -3.91 9.46
C ILE A 112 -15.18 -3.84 7.99
N LEU A 113 -16.04 -3.27 7.13
CA LEU A 113 -15.77 -3.07 5.71
C LEU A 113 -15.88 -1.59 5.33
N GLU A 114 -15.40 -1.24 4.14
CA GLU A 114 -15.70 0.04 3.49
C GLU A 114 -17.13 0.02 2.96
N SER A 115 -17.89 1.09 3.15
CA SER A 115 -19.32 1.18 2.81
C SER A 115 -19.64 0.90 1.34
N ASN A 116 -18.75 1.31 0.41
CA ASN A 116 -18.91 1.03 -1.01
C ASN A 116 -18.81 -0.46 -1.34
N TYR A 117 -18.27 -1.29 -0.44
CA TYR A 117 -18.01 -2.71 -0.64
C TYR A 117 -18.73 -3.62 0.37
N SER A 118 -19.62 -3.08 1.20
CA SER A 118 -20.31 -3.81 2.28
C SER A 118 -21.52 -4.64 1.84
N ARG A 119 -21.91 -4.60 0.56
CA ARG A 119 -23.05 -5.36 0.02
C ARG A 119 -22.60 -6.56 -0.82
N PRO A 120 -23.32 -7.71 -0.77
CA PRO A 120 -23.14 -8.81 -1.71
C PRO A 120 -23.34 -8.35 -3.16
N TRP A 121 -22.50 -8.82 -4.08
CA TRP A 121 -22.69 -8.54 -5.50
C TRP A 121 -24.02 -9.09 -6.03
N SER A 122 -24.46 -10.24 -5.52
CA SER A 122 -25.74 -10.86 -5.88
C SER A 122 -26.97 -10.05 -5.45
N SER A 123 -26.81 -9.07 -4.56
CA SER A 123 -27.91 -8.21 -4.09
C SER A 123 -28.18 -7.00 -4.99
N PHE A 124 -27.31 -6.73 -5.99
CA PHE A 124 -27.49 -5.60 -6.90
C PHE A 124 -28.52 -5.91 -7.96
N THR A 125 -29.45 -4.99 -8.17
CA THR A 125 -30.40 -5.05 -9.28
C THR A 125 -29.75 -4.62 -10.60
N SER A 126 -30.31 -5.06 -11.73
CA SER A 126 -29.82 -4.62 -13.06
C SER A 126 -29.82 -3.10 -13.23
N ALA A 127 -30.77 -2.40 -12.61
CA ALA A 127 -30.86 -0.93 -12.66
C ALA A 127 -29.74 -0.26 -11.84
N GLU A 128 -29.33 -0.85 -10.71
CA GLU A 128 -28.20 -0.37 -9.92
C GLU A 128 -26.88 -0.60 -10.68
N ILE A 129 -26.68 -1.81 -11.24
CA ILE A 129 -25.50 -2.16 -12.01
C ILE A 129 -25.31 -1.22 -13.21
N ALA A 130 -26.39 -0.88 -13.93
CA ALA A 130 -26.32 0.03 -15.06
C ALA A 130 -25.87 1.46 -14.68
N LYS A 131 -25.99 1.84 -13.40
CA LYS A 131 -25.54 3.14 -12.87
C LYS A 131 -24.11 3.14 -12.35
N LEU A 132 -23.51 1.97 -12.17
CA LEU A 132 -22.12 1.86 -11.73
C LEU A 132 -21.17 2.46 -12.78
N GLY A 133 -20.03 2.92 -12.33
CA GLY A 133 -18.93 3.30 -13.22
C GLY A 133 -18.44 2.09 -14.04
N LYS A 134 -17.82 2.35 -15.19
CA LYS A 134 -17.35 1.30 -16.11
C LYS A 134 -16.52 0.22 -15.43
N ARG A 135 -15.60 0.60 -14.57
CA ARG A 135 -14.74 -0.33 -13.80
C ARG A 135 -15.56 -1.27 -12.92
N GLU A 136 -16.56 -0.75 -12.20
CA GLU A 136 -17.38 -1.57 -11.32
C GLU A 136 -18.33 -2.48 -12.12
N GLN A 137 -18.77 -2.06 -13.30
CA GLN A 137 -19.52 -2.94 -14.22
C GLN A 137 -18.64 -4.09 -14.72
N GLU A 138 -17.38 -3.83 -15.07
CA GLU A 138 -16.41 -4.87 -15.47
C GLU A 138 -16.16 -5.87 -14.32
N ARG A 139 -16.01 -5.38 -13.07
CA ARG A 139 -15.89 -6.22 -11.87
C ARG A 139 -17.14 -7.07 -11.63
N TYR A 140 -18.32 -6.53 -11.85
CA TYR A 140 -19.56 -7.31 -11.75
C TYR A 140 -19.63 -8.40 -12.84
N GLN A 141 -19.19 -8.12 -14.05
CA GLN A 141 -19.12 -9.14 -15.11
C GLN A 141 -18.10 -10.25 -14.77
N ASP A 142 -16.98 -9.90 -14.15
CA ASP A 142 -16.01 -10.88 -13.67
C ASP A 142 -16.62 -11.74 -12.55
N PHE A 143 -17.34 -11.12 -11.62
CA PHE A 143 -18.09 -11.82 -10.58
C PHE A 143 -19.10 -12.80 -11.17
N GLN A 144 -19.88 -12.43 -12.21
CA GLN A 144 -20.82 -13.33 -12.86
C GLN A 144 -20.15 -14.58 -13.43
N LYS A 145 -18.99 -14.42 -14.10
CA LYS A 145 -18.19 -15.55 -14.60
C LYS A 145 -17.61 -16.39 -13.46
N PHE A 146 -17.23 -15.76 -12.38
CA PHE A 146 -16.69 -16.43 -11.21
C PHE A 146 -17.74 -17.26 -10.48
N VAL A 147 -18.97 -16.79 -10.39
CA VAL A 147 -20.08 -17.48 -9.70
C VAL A 147 -20.59 -18.66 -10.53
N ASP A 148 -20.61 -18.59 -11.85
CA ASP A 148 -20.97 -19.67 -12.76
C ASP A 148 -19.92 -20.80 -12.65
N ILE A 149 -20.16 -21.74 -11.70
CA ILE A 149 -19.21 -22.79 -11.34
C ILE A 149 -19.12 -23.86 -12.45
N ASN A 150 -20.25 -24.19 -13.05
CA ASN A 150 -20.36 -25.24 -14.05
C ASN A 150 -20.16 -24.73 -15.49
N GLN A 151 -20.06 -23.39 -15.66
CA GLN A 151 -19.85 -22.67 -16.92
C GLN A 151 -20.97 -22.91 -17.95
N ASP A 152 -22.22 -23.08 -17.47
CA ASP A 152 -23.39 -23.26 -18.35
C ASP A 152 -24.08 -21.93 -18.71
N HIS A 153 -23.52 -20.80 -18.26
CA HIS A 153 -24.03 -19.43 -18.43
C HIS A 153 -25.38 -19.17 -17.73
N GLN A 154 -25.76 -20.03 -16.77
CA GLN A 154 -26.94 -19.85 -15.93
C GLN A 154 -26.50 -19.80 -14.46
N ILE A 155 -26.60 -18.65 -13.85
CA ILE A 155 -26.21 -18.47 -12.46
C ILE A 155 -27.36 -18.90 -11.55
N THR A 156 -27.13 -19.94 -10.79
CA THR A 156 -28.10 -20.50 -9.83
C THR A 156 -27.93 -19.92 -8.43
N SER A 157 -28.98 -19.98 -7.60
CA SER A 157 -28.89 -19.58 -6.19
C SER A 157 -27.91 -20.44 -5.39
N GLU A 158 -27.71 -21.69 -5.80
CA GLU A 158 -26.74 -22.61 -5.20
C GLU A 158 -25.30 -22.10 -5.43
N GLU A 159 -24.96 -21.74 -6.67
CA GLU A 159 -23.63 -21.22 -7.03
C GLU A 159 -23.35 -19.87 -6.36
N ILE A 160 -24.35 -18.99 -6.33
CA ILE A 160 -24.25 -17.71 -5.58
C ILE A 160 -23.93 -17.99 -4.11
N SER A 161 -24.65 -18.91 -3.47
CA SER A 161 -24.46 -19.24 -2.06
C SER A 161 -23.08 -19.82 -1.74
N GLN A 162 -22.39 -20.40 -2.76
CA GLN A 162 -21.03 -20.93 -2.64
C GLN A 162 -19.94 -19.90 -2.95
N ARG A 163 -20.22 -18.88 -3.75
CA ARG A 163 -19.20 -17.98 -4.31
C ARG A 163 -19.35 -16.51 -3.95
N ASP A 164 -20.52 -16.04 -3.53
CA ASP A 164 -20.66 -14.66 -3.03
C ASP A 164 -20.27 -14.59 -1.55
N ALA A 165 -19.06 -14.12 -1.28
CA ALA A 165 -18.49 -14.08 0.06
C ALA A 165 -19.36 -13.33 1.07
N LEU A 166 -19.94 -12.19 0.70
CA LEU A 166 -20.77 -11.41 1.62
C LEU A 166 -22.15 -12.02 1.83
N LEU A 167 -22.69 -12.75 0.86
CA LEU A 167 -23.90 -13.54 1.07
C LEU A 167 -23.63 -14.68 2.05
N ILE A 168 -22.47 -15.35 1.97
CA ILE A 168 -22.06 -16.38 2.93
C ILE A 168 -21.97 -15.79 4.34
N VAL A 169 -21.34 -14.61 4.51
CA VAL A 169 -21.24 -13.88 5.78
C VAL A 169 -22.63 -13.56 6.34
N GLN A 170 -23.55 -13.03 5.51
CA GLN A 170 -24.92 -12.70 5.90
C GLN A 170 -25.71 -13.94 6.32
N ASN A 171 -25.63 -15.02 5.53
CA ASN A 171 -26.31 -16.29 5.85
C ASN A 171 -25.80 -16.93 7.15
N ALA A 172 -24.53 -16.71 7.49
CA ALA A 172 -23.94 -17.14 8.76
C ALA A 172 -24.26 -16.20 9.92
N GLN A 173 -25.00 -15.11 9.68
CA GLN A 173 -25.35 -14.09 10.69
C GLN A 173 -24.11 -13.51 11.40
N ILE A 174 -23.01 -13.37 10.70
CA ILE A 174 -21.80 -12.75 11.23
C ILE A 174 -22.02 -11.24 11.33
N PRO A 175 -21.81 -10.62 12.51
CA PRO A 175 -21.92 -9.18 12.67
C PRO A 175 -20.96 -8.42 11.76
N LEU A 176 -21.50 -7.50 10.96
CA LEU A 176 -20.78 -6.67 10.00
C LEU A 176 -21.27 -5.23 10.12
N ILE A 177 -20.35 -4.29 10.25
CA ILE A 177 -20.59 -2.85 10.09
C ILE A 177 -19.71 -2.30 8.98
N ASP A 178 -20.03 -1.11 8.50
CA ASP A 178 -19.17 -0.33 7.61
C ASP A 178 -18.88 1.05 8.21
N ASP A 179 -18.05 1.83 7.53
CA ASP A 179 -17.57 3.14 8.00
C ASP A 179 -18.66 4.22 8.05
N THR A 180 -19.91 3.89 7.70
CA THR A 180 -21.09 4.76 7.89
C THR A 180 -21.91 4.37 9.13
N ALA A 181 -21.47 3.37 9.90
CA ALA A 181 -22.16 2.93 11.09
C ALA A 181 -22.40 4.09 12.07
N ASP A 182 -23.50 3.99 12.81
CA ASP A 182 -23.92 4.95 13.85
C ASP A 182 -24.06 6.41 13.36
N GLY A 183 -24.28 6.59 12.05
CA GLY A 183 -24.36 7.92 11.44
C GLY A 183 -23.03 8.59 11.26
N SER A 184 -21.93 7.84 11.32
CA SER A 184 -20.62 8.31 10.90
C SER A 184 -20.70 8.82 9.45
N LYS A 185 -19.96 9.88 9.14
CA LYS A 185 -19.79 10.34 7.76
C LYS A 185 -18.76 9.51 6.99
N GLY A 186 -18.25 8.46 7.64
CA GLY A 186 -17.16 7.64 7.17
C GLY A 186 -15.80 8.34 7.28
N SER A 187 -14.80 7.63 6.82
CA SER A 187 -13.50 8.21 6.42
C SER A 187 -13.55 8.53 4.91
N ASN A 188 -12.45 9.01 4.34
CA ASN A 188 -12.34 9.01 2.88
C ASN A 188 -12.37 7.57 2.34
N LEU A 189 -11.68 6.65 3.06
CA LEU A 189 -11.73 5.20 2.87
C LEU A 189 -11.46 4.50 4.21
N MET A 190 -12.27 3.51 4.57
CA MET A 190 -11.89 2.50 5.56
C MET A 190 -10.94 1.50 4.86
N HIS A 191 -9.66 1.81 4.89
CA HIS A 191 -8.65 1.17 4.05
C HIS A 191 -7.75 0.18 4.80
N HIS A 192 -8.05 -0.13 6.06
CA HIS A 192 -7.36 -1.19 6.80
C HIS A 192 -7.40 -2.53 6.08
N LYS A 193 -6.42 -3.37 6.33
CA LYS A 193 -6.35 -4.75 5.86
C LYS A 193 -5.66 -5.60 6.92
N PHE A 194 -6.37 -5.86 8.03
CA PHE A 194 -5.84 -6.69 9.10
C PHE A 194 -6.87 -7.69 9.65
N VAL A 195 -6.36 -8.76 10.24
CA VAL A 195 -7.10 -9.78 10.99
C VAL A 195 -6.45 -9.94 12.35
N VAL A 196 -7.25 -10.02 13.41
CA VAL A 196 -6.79 -10.42 14.76
C VAL A 196 -7.50 -11.69 15.14
N VAL A 197 -6.76 -12.74 15.51
CA VAL A 197 -7.27 -14.03 15.94
C VAL A 197 -6.87 -14.28 17.40
N ASP A 198 -7.86 -14.55 18.25
CA ASP A 198 -7.68 -14.92 19.67
C ASP A 198 -6.80 -13.95 20.47
N HIS A 199 -6.79 -12.66 20.08
CA HIS A 199 -5.93 -11.62 20.67
C HIS A 199 -4.44 -12.00 20.70
N SER A 200 -3.98 -12.83 19.77
CA SER A 200 -2.59 -13.35 19.71
C SER A 200 -2.00 -13.29 18.31
N PHE A 201 -2.72 -13.81 17.33
CA PHE A 201 -2.24 -13.85 15.96
C PHE A 201 -2.79 -12.68 15.14
N VAL A 202 -1.94 -12.08 14.34
CA VAL A 202 -2.26 -10.93 13.51
C VAL A 202 -1.89 -11.21 12.06
N ILE A 203 -2.79 -10.85 11.14
CA ILE A 203 -2.44 -10.64 9.73
C ILE A 203 -2.48 -9.14 9.46
N ILE A 204 -1.43 -8.62 8.82
CA ILE A 204 -1.39 -7.28 8.20
C ILE A 204 -0.97 -7.49 6.75
N THR A 205 -1.71 -6.90 5.80
CA THR A 205 -1.43 -7.08 4.38
C THR A 205 -1.69 -5.79 3.59
N SER A 206 -1.07 -5.67 2.41
CA SER A 206 -1.43 -4.65 1.43
C SER A 206 -2.66 -5.05 0.60
N ALA A 207 -2.99 -6.35 0.56
CA ALA A 207 -4.07 -6.93 -0.25
C ALA A 207 -5.46 -6.68 0.34
N ASN A 208 -6.43 -6.28 -0.50
CA ASN A 208 -7.82 -6.55 -0.20
C ASN A 208 -8.09 -8.06 -0.26
N PHE A 209 -9.17 -8.52 0.35
CA PHE A 209 -9.53 -9.93 0.30
C PHE A 209 -10.35 -10.21 -0.96
N THR A 210 -9.72 -10.02 -2.12
CA THR A 210 -10.30 -10.19 -3.46
C THR A 210 -9.42 -11.09 -4.32
N LEU A 211 -9.96 -11.68 -5.38
CA LEU A 211 -9.17 -12.46 -6.33
C LEU A 211 -8.12 -11.58 -7.00
N SER A 212 -8.50 -10.37 -7.42
CA SER A 212 -7.58 -9.41 -8.05
C SER A 212 -6.35 -9.12 -7.19
N ASP A 213 -6.47 -9.13 -5.86
CA ASP A 213 -5.36 -8.84 -4.94
C ASP A 213 -4.62 -10.09 -4.46
N THR A 214 -5.14 -11.30 -4.68
CA THR A 214 -4.51 -12.54 -4.19
C THR A 214 -4.01 -13.46 -5.29
N SER A 215 -4.85 -13.79 -6.27
CA SER A 215 -4.55 -14.81 -7.28
C SER A 215 -4.77 -14.35 -8.73
N GLY A 216 -5.42 -13.21 -8.94
CA GLY A 216 -5.68 -12.61 -10.24
C GLY A 216 -7.15 -12.65 -10.66
N ASP A 217 -7.52 -11.78 -11.57
CA ASP A 217 -8.87 -11.64 -12.09
C ASP A 217 -9.33 -12.96 -12.71
N PHE A 218 -10.53 -13.42 -12.33
CA PHE A 218 -11.02 -14.74 -12.74
C PHE A 218 -11.15 -14.87 -14.25
N ALA A 219 -11.68 -13.85 -14.90
CA ALA A 219 -11.89 -13.85 -16.35
C ALA A 219 -10.62 -13.56 -17.18
N ASN A 220 -9.51 -13.17 -16.53
CA ASN A 220 -8.24 -12.89 -17.21
C ASN A 220 -7.21 -14.00 -16.93
N PRO A 221 -7.02 -14.97 -17.86
CA PRO A 221 -6.10 -16.08 -17.62
C PRO A 221 -4.64 -15.69 -17.44
N SER A 222 -4.24 -14.49 -17.89
CA SER A 222 -2.87 -13.98 -17.75
C SER A 222 -2.64 -13.23 -16.45
N SER A 223 -3.69 -12.78 -15.75
CA SER A 223 -3.57 -12.10 -14.47
C SER A 223 -2.97 -13.02 -13.41
N LEU A 224 -2.00 -12.51 -12.69
CA LEU A 224 -1.38 -13.15 -11.54
C LEU A 224 -1.80 -12.48 -10.22
N GLY A 225 -2.66 -11.47 -10.33
CA GLY A 225 -3.08 -10.60 -9.24
C GLY A 225 -2.11 -9.44 -9.00
N ASN A 226 -2.65 -8.41 -8.42
CA ASN A 226 -1.88 -7.26 -8.00
C ASN A 226 -0.74 -7.70 -7.07
N ASN A 227 0.44 -7.10 -7.23
CA ASN A 227 1.55 -7.40 -6.32
C ASN A 227 1.21 -6.95 -4.91
N ASN A 228 1.20 -7.88 -4.00
CA ASN A 228 0.83 -7.69 -2.60
C ASN A 228 1.70 -8.52 -1.68
N ASN A 229 1.82 -8.04 -0.44
CA ASN A 229 2.47 -8.75 0.66
C ASN A 229 1.49 -9.04 1.79
N LEU A 230 1.83 -10.04 2.60
CA LEU A 230 1.12 -10.42 3.81
C LEU A 230 2.12 -10.78 4.90
N LEU A 231 1.92 -10.19 6.07
CA LEU A 231 2.60 -10.52 7.31
C LEU A 231 1.67 -11.34 8.19
N LYS A 232 2.17 -12.46 8.71
CA LYS A 232 1.54 -13.21 9.79
C LYS A 232 2.43 -13.10 11.02
N ILE A 233 1.91 -12.51 12.09
CA ILE A 233 2.67 -12.16 13.28
C ILE A 233 2.04 -12.81 14.51
N ASP A 234 2.83 -13.53 15.30
CA ASP A 234 2.43 -14.08 16.59
C ASP A 234 2.87 -13.10 17.69
N SER A 235 1.95 -12.24 18.10
CA SER A 235 2.22 -11.18 19.08
C SER A 235 0.93 -10.73 19.78
N PRO A 236 0.69 -11.16 21.02
CA PRO A 236 -0.44 -10.65 21.81
C PRO A 236 -0.42 -9.13 21.99
N GLU A 237 0.75 -8.53 22.11
CA GLU A 237 0.89 -7.08 22.29
C GLU A 237 0.47 -6.31 21.02
N LEU A 238 0.92 -6.74 19.83
CA LEU A 238 0.47 -6.16 18.58
C LEU A 238 -1.03 -6.40 18.34
N ALA A 239 -1.51 -7.61 18.66
CA ALA A 239 -2.93 -7.95 18.57
C ALA A 239 -3.79 -7.03 19.46
N SER A 240 -3.30 -6.68 20.66
CA SER A 240 -3.98 -5.72 21.55
C SER A 240 -4.10 -4.33 20.92
N LEU A 241 -3.02 -3.82 20.28
CA LEU A 241 -3.02 -2.50 19.63
C LEU A 241 -3.99 -2.45 18.44
N LEU A 242 -4.05 -3.52 17.64
CA LEU A 242 -5.00 -3.62 16.52
C LEU A 242 -6.44 -3.81 16.99
N THR A 243 -6.65 -4.55 18.09
CA THR A 243 -7.96 -4.70 18.73
C THR A 243 -8.46 -3.36 19.30
N GLU A 244 -7.57 -2.53 19.84
CA GLU A 244 -7.92 -1.16 20.29
C GLU A 244 -8.40 -0.31 19.10
N GLU A 245 -7.69 -0.32 17.97
CA GLU A 245 -8.11 0.36 16.74
C GLU A 245 -9.47 -0.15 16.27
N PHE A 246 -9.61 -1.47 16.19
CA PHE A 246 -10.85 -2.12 15.80
C PHE A 246 -12.02 -1.69 16.69
N ASN A 247 -11.83 -1.69 18.02
CA ASN A 247 -12.88 -1.37 18.99
C ASN A 247 -13.32 0.11 18.91
N ILE A 248 -12.42 1.03 18.58
CA ILE A 248 -12.77 2.45 18.35
C ILE A 248 -13.72 2.58 17.15
N MET A 249 -13.45 1.83 16.08
CA MET A 249 -14.31 1.81 14.88
C MET A 249 -15.62 1.04 15.13
N TRP A 250 -15.55 -0.06 15.88
CA TRP A 250 -16.70 -0.92 16.15
C TRP A 250 -17.72 -0.30 17.13
N GLY A 251 -17.26 0.48 18.11
CA GLY A 251 -18.09 0.96 19.22
C GLY A 251 -18.72 -0.18 20.02
N ASP A 252 -19.98 0.01 20.44
CA ASP A 252 -20.81 -1.05 21.05
C ASP A 252 -21.40 -2.02 19.99
N GLY A 253 -21.20 -1.75 18.69
CA GLY A 253 -21.64 -2.57 17.57
C GLY A 253 -23.14 -2.51 17.29
N ILE A 254 -23.63 -3.48 16.51
CA ILE A 254 -25.01 -3.50 16.03
C ILE A 254 -26.01 -3.55 17.19
N GLY A 255 -26.89 -2.55 17.26
CA GLY A 255 -27.93 -2.44 18.30
C GLY A 255 -27.42 -1.94 19.65
N GLY A 256 -26.15 -1.55 19.76
CA GLY A 256 -25.56 -0.89 20.91
C GLY A 256 -25.78 0.62 20.92
N LYS A 257 -24.91 1.35 21.63
CA LYS A 257 -24.85 2.81 21.55
C LYS A 257 -24.32 3.25 20.20
N LEU A 258 -24.70 4.43 19.76
CA LEU A 258 -24.21 5.03 18.52
C LEU A 258 -22.84 5.69 18.76
N ASP A 259 -21.80 4.88 18.90
CA ASP A 259 -20.47 5.33 19.31
C ASP A 259 -19.31 4.85 18.42
N SER A 260 -19.60 4.21 17.29
CA SER A 260 -18.62 3.88 16.25
C SER A 260 -17.93 5.14 15.72
N LYS A 261 -16.60 5.09 15.58
CA LYS A 261 -15.81 6.26 15.13
C LYS A 261 -14.87 5.87 13.99
N PHE A 262 -15.00 6.58 12.88
CA PHE A 262 -14.16 6.43 11.69
C PHE A 262 -13.48 7.74 11.32
N GLY A 263 -12.39 7.65 10.56
CA GLY A 263 -11.68 8.81 10.07
C GLY A 263 -11.25 9.76 11.19
N LEU A 264 -11.42 11.06 10.98
CA LEU A 264 -11.04 12.10 11.94
C LEU A 264 -11.92 12.16 13.22
N GLN A 265 -12.95 11.33 13.31
CA GLN A 265 -13.71 11.18 14.58
C GLN A 265 -12.96 10.33 15.60
N LYS A 266 -12.00 9.51 15.15
CA LYS A 266 -11.13 8.75 16.04
C LYS A 266 -10.24 9.68 16.86
N PRO A 267 -9.93 9.34 18.12
CA PRO A 267 -8.98 10.12 18.90
C PRO A 267 -7.58 10.04 18.26
N PRO A 268 -6.82 11.15 18.16
CA PRO A 268 -5.45 11.11 17.68
C PRO A 268 -4.60 10.19 18.56
N ARG A 269 -3.76 9.38 17.93
CA ARG A 269 -2.87 8.44 18.64
C ARG A 269 -1.43 8.60 18.16
N GLN A 270 -0.50 8.34 19.06
CA GLN A 270 0.92 8.33 18.76
C GLN A 270 1.35 6.94 18.26
N PRO A 271 2.40 6.85 17.43
CA PRO A 271 3.01 5.56 17.09
C PRO A 271 3.34 4.76 18.35
N LYS A 272 3.08 3.46 18.34
CA LYS A 272 3.38 2.54 19.43
C LYS A 272 4.45 1.55 19.01
N THR A 273 5.49 1.43 19.81
CA THR A 273 6.60 0.51 19.58
C THR A 273 6.55 -0.62 20.59
N ILE A 274 6.69 -1.85 20.09
CA ILE A 274 6.79 -3.08 20.87
C ILE A 274 8.08 -3.81 20.52
N THR A 275 8.53 -4.70 21.41
CA THR A 275 9.63 -5.63 21.15
C THR A 275 9.07 -7.04 21.01
N LEU A 276 9.37 -7.72 19.91
CA LEU A 276 8.94 -9.08 19.62
C LEU A 276 10.15 -9.95 19.26
N GLY A 277 10.58 -10.78 20.20
CA GLY A 277 11.84 -11.51 20.06
C GLY A 277 13.03 -10.56 19.84
N ASN A 278 13.71 -10.69 18.71
CA ASN A 278 14.80 -9.81 18.31
C ASN A 278 14.33 -8.64 17.41
N SER A 279 13.04 -8.49 17.22
CA SER A 279 12.45 -7.47 16.36
C SER A 279 11.94 -6.30 17.18
N LYS A 280 12.03 -5.10 16.60
CA LYS A 280 11.32 -3.93 17.09
C LYS A 280 10.23 -3.59 16.06
N ILE A 281 8.99 -3.48 16.51
CA ILE A 281 7.83 -3.21 15.68
C ILE A 281 7.19 -1.90 16.14
N THR A 282 7.02 -0.97 15.22
CA THR A 282 6.26 0.27 15.47
C THR A 282 5.02 0.26 14.61
N VAL A 283 3.83 0.44 15.21
CA VAL A 283 2.55 0.54 14.51
C VAL A 283 1.94 1.91 14.70
N HIS A 284 1.32 2.42 13.65
CA HIS A 284 0.54 3.66 13.68
C HIS A 284 -0.73 3.51 12.83
N PHE A 285 -1.75 4.29 13.20
CA PHE A 285 -3.04 4.30 12.51
C PHE A 285 -3.41 5.72 12.11
N SER A 286 -3.73 5.92 10.83
CA SER A 286 -4.30 7.17 10.33
C SER A 286 -5.85 7.12 10.36
N PRO A 287 -6.52 8.24 10.07
CA PRO A 287 -5.96 9.54 9.80
C PRO A 287 -5.64 10.34 11.07
N ILE A 288 -4.79 11.34 10.88
CA ILE A 288 -4.60 12.40 11.86
C ILE A 288 -5.04 13.74 11.24
N SER A 289 -5.66 14.60 12.05
CA SER A 289 -6.05 15.93 11.57
C SER A 289 -4.83 16.69 11.05
N PRO A 290 -4.93 17.39 9.90
CA PRO A 290 -3.87 18.26 9.40
C PRO A 290 -3.56 19.45 10.31
N THR A 291 -4.39 19.69 11.36
CA THR A 291 -4.10 20.69 12.40
C THR A 291 -3.16 20.18 13.48
N GLN A 292 -2.87 18.89 13.50
CA GLN A 292 -1.87 18.29 14.38
C GLN A 292 -0.48 18.37 13.72
N PRO A 293 0.61 18.36 14.53
CA PRO A 293 1.96 18.32 13.97
C PRO A 293 2.14 17.12 13.01
N TRP A 294 2.63 17.38 11.80
CA TRP A 294 2.82 16.36 10.77
C TRP A 294 3.76 15.22 11.21
N ASN A 295 4.78 15.52 12.01
CA ASN A 295 5.77 14.55 12.49
C ASN A 295 5.20 13.47 13.43
N ILE A 296 3.96 13.61 13.93
CA ILE A 296 3.28 12.57 14.71
C ILE A 296 2.29 11.74 13.87
N SER A 297 2.21 12.02 12.58
CA SER A 297 1.35 11.30 11.64
C SER A 297 2.02 10.02 11.12
N SER A 298 1.28 9.23 10.32
CA SER A 298 1.84 8.06 9.63
C SER A 298 2.95 8.46 8.66
N ASN A 299 2.78 9.53 7.87
CA ASN A 299 3.85 10.03 7.00
C ASN A 299 5.03 10.57 7.81
N GLY A 300 4.78 11.18 8.97
CA GLY A 300 5.84 11.58 9.91
C GLY A 300 6.63 10.40 10.47
N LEU A 301 6.00 9.25 10.73
CA LEU A 301 6.70 8.02 11.11
C LEU A 301 7.53 7.45 9.95
N ILE A 302 7.02 7.51 8.71
CA ILE A 302 7.78 7.15 7.50
C ILE A 302 9.02 8.04 7.40
N ASP A 303 8.85 9.36 7.52
CA ASP A 303 9.93 10.35 7.47
C ASP A 303 11.04 10.08 8.49
N GLN A 304 10.66 9.87 9.74
CA GLN A 304 11.61 9.54 10.82
C GLN A 304 12.39 8.25 10.51
N THR A 305 11.70 7.24 9.97
CA THR A 305 12.31 5.95 9.62
C THR A 305 13.25 6.09 8.44
N LEU A 306 12.86 6.83 7.38
CA LEU A 306 13.72 7.14 6.24
C LEU A 306 14.95 7.93 6.66
N SER A 307 14.77 8.97 7.50
CA SER A 307 15.85 9.84 7.96
C SER A 307 16.95 9.11 8.74
N ALA A 308 16.66 7.91 9.26
CA ALA A 308 17.65 7.05 9.91
C ALA A 308 18.50 6.22 8.91
N SER A 309 18.19 6.26 7.60
CA SER A 309 18.92 5.52 6.57
C SER A 309 20.35 6.04 6.41
N THR A 310 21.27 5.10 6.23
CA THR A 310 22.70 5.42 6.05
C THR A 310 23.31 4.88 4.76
N LYS A 311 22.63 3.93 4.08
CA LYS A 311 23.19 3.22 2.92
C LYS A 311 22.21 3.12 1.77
N THR A 312 21.03 2.53 1.99
CA THR A 312 20.10 2.19 0.91
C THR A 312 18.64 2.41 1.30
N VAL A 313 17.84 2.87 0.35
CA VAL A 313 16.37 2.91 0.44
C VAL A 313 15.79 2.37 -0.86
N ASP A 314 15.04 1.27 -0.76
CA ASP A 314 14.34 0.64 -1.87
C ASP A 314 12.83 0.76 -1.65
N LEU A 315 12.11 1.35 -2.60
CA LEU A 315 10.69 1.71 -2.50
C LEU A 315 9.85 0.94 -3.53
N ALA A 316 8.78 0.27 -3.11
CA ALA A 316 7.77 -0.29 -4.00
C ALA A 316 6.39 0.24 -3.58
N LEU A 317 5.86 1.20 -4.34
CA LEU A 317 4.72 2.02 -3.92
C LEU A 317 3.61 2.06 -4.97
N PHE A 318 2.37 1.83 -4.51
CA PHE A 318 1.18 2.03 -5.34
C PHE A 318 0.97 3.53 -5.62
N VAL A 319 0.92 4.37 -4.59
CA VAL A 319 0.85 5.83 -4.72
C VAL A 319 1.98 6.46 -3.92
N PHE A 320 2.67 7.41 -4.56
CA PHE A 320 3.64 8.27 -3.90
C PHE A 320 3.37 9.72 -4.29
N SER A 321 2.79 10.49 -3.38
CA SER A 321 2.35 11.88 -3.60
C SER A 321 2.42 12.74 -2.32
N ASP A 322 3.44 12.51 -1.49
CA ASP A 322 3.74 13.34 -0.31
C ASP A 322 5.09 14.02 -0.53
N GLN A 323 5.05 15.33 -0.78
CA GLN A 323 6.22 16.13 -1.09
C GLN A 323 7.24 16.18 0.06
N GLN A 324 6.79 16.09 1.32
CA GLN A 324 7.72 16.11 2.45
C GLN A 324 8.58 14.85 2.47
N LEU A 325 7.99 13.69 2.17
CA LEU A 325 8.75 12.44 2.03
C LEU A 325 9.71 12.47 0.84
N ALA A 326 9.31 13.08 -0.28
CA ALA A 326 10.21 13.28 -1.43
C ALA A 326 11.39 14.18 -1.07
N ASN A 327 11.16 15.23 -0.28
CA ASN A 327 12.23 16.12 0.19
C ASN A 327 13.21 15.40 1.13
N THR A 328 12.71 14.51 1.99
CA THR A 328 13.58 13.68 2.85
C THR A 328 14.44 12.74 2.03
N LEU A 329 13.88 12.11 0.99
CA LEU A 329 14.65 11.27 0.06
C LEU A 329 15.69 12.09 -0.72
N GLU A 330 15.39 13.34 -1.15
CA GLU A 330 16.38 14.24 -1.77
C GLU A 330 17.56 14.49 -0.82
N ASN A 331 17.27 14.82 0.44
CA ASN A 331 18.31 15.04 1.45
C ASN A 331 19.18 13.80 1.68
N LEU A 332 18.59 12.61 1.72
CA LEU A 332 19.33 11.34 1.84
C LEU A 332 20.20 11.07 0.61
N HIS A 333 19.68 11.35 -0.60
CA HIS A 333 20.45 11.23 -1.83
C HIS A 333 21.66 12.17 -1.83
N ASP A 334 21.51 13.40 -1.38
CA ASP A 334 22.61 14.35 -1.24
C ASP A 334 23.67 13.86 -0.23
N GLN A 335 23.27 13.11 0.78
CA GLN A 335 24.13 12.41 1.74
C GLN A 335 24.71 11.09 1.22
N LYS A 336 24.46 10.75 -0.09
CA LYS A 336 24.96 9.56 -0.77
C LYS A 336 24.28 8.24 -0.39
N VAL A 337 23.09 8.29 0.21
CA VAL A 337 22.23 7.12 0.33
C VAL A 337 21.77 6.70 -1.07
N GLN A 338 21.89 5.42 -1.38
CA GLN A 338 21.41 4.87 -2.66
C GLN A 338 19.91 4.68 -2.61
N ILE A 339 19.19 5.29 -3.56
CA ILE A 339 17.72 5.21 -3.60
C ILE A 339 17.28 4.57 -4.91
N ARG A 340 16.42 3.56 -4.82
CA ARG A 340 15.72 2.94 -5.96
C ARG A 340 14.23 2.96 -5.70
N ALA A 341 13.42 3.25 -6.70
CA ALA A 341 11.97 3.29 -6.54
C ALA A 341 11.24 2.59 -7.69
N LEU A 342 10.20 1.85 -7.32
CA LEU A 342 9.17 1.32 -8.19
C LEU A 342 7.84 1.97 -7.82
N ILE A 343 7.17 2.55 -8.79
CA ILE A 343 5.85 3.18 -8.59
C ILE A 343 4.88 2.57 -9.59
N GLU A 344 3.62 2.37 -9.17
CA GLU A 344 2.56 1.84 -10.04
C GLU A 344 2.41 2.71 -11.31
N PRO A 345 2.39 2.12 -12.53
CA PRO A 345 2.34 2.86 -13.78
C PRO A 345 1.20 3.87 -13.90
N GLN A 346 0.05 3.60 -13.26
CA GLN A 346 -1.10 4.51 -13.31
C GLN A 346 -0.87 5.80 -12.53
N PHE A 347 0.06 5.81 -11.58
CA PHE A 347 0.36 6.93 -10.70
C PHE A 347 1.75 7.53 -10.93
N ALA A 348 2.73 6.75 -11.42
CA ALA A 348 4.12 7.15 -11.58
C ALA A 348 4.34 8.44 -12.39
N TYR A 349 3.45 8.70 -13.36
CA TYR A 349 3.57 9.82 -14.28
C TYR A 349 2.35 10.76 -14.24
N ARG A 350 1.83 10.99 -13.04
CA ARG A 350 0.77 11.98 -12.77
C ARG A 350 1.40 13.30 -12.32
N PRO A 351 0.70 14.45 -12.48
CA PRO A 351 1.21 15.74 -12.00
C PRO A 351 1.63 15.75 -10.53
N TYR A 352 0.97 14.96 -9.69
CA TYR A 352 1.21 14.83 -8.26
C TYR A 352 2.19 13.71 -7.88
N SER A 353 2.93 13.13 -8.83
CA SER A 353 3.81 11.98 -8.55
C SER A 353 5.19 12.44 -8.13
N GLU A 354 5.59 12.08 -6.92
CA GLU A 354 6.94 12.34 -6.41
C GLU A 354 8.01 11.54 -7.18
N GLY A 355 7.62 10.49 -7.90
CA GLY A 355 8.52 9.79 -8.83
C GLY A 355 9.05 10.68 -9.95
N LEU A 356 8.25 11.66 -10.41
CA LEU A 356 8.71 12.67 -11.37
C LEU A 356 9.68 13.64 -10.72
N ASP A 357 9.40 14.09 -9.50
CA ASP A 357 10.27 14.98 -8.75
C ASP A 357 11.64 14.34 -8.51
N MET A 358 11.69 13.07 -8.11
CA MET A 358 12.93 12.30 -7.97
C MET A 358 13.74 12.26 -9.25
N MET A 359 13.10 12.22 -10.42
CA MET A 359 13.74 12.23 -11.73
C MET A 359 14.04 13.64 -12.26
N GLY A 360 13.70 14.70 -11.52
CA GLY A 360 13.93 16.10 -11.90
C GLY A 360 12.91 16.67 -12.89
N PHE A 361 11.72 16.08 -12.99
CA PHE A 361 10.67 16.48 -13.90
C PHE A 361 9.40 16.90 -13.17
N ALA A 362 8.59 17.72 -13.84
CA ALA A 362 7.24 18.06 -13.43
C ALA A 362 6.29 17.94 -14.60
N LEU A 363 5.07 17.49 -14.34
CA LEU A 363 3.93 17.56 -15.24
C LEU A 363 2.94 18.60 -14.73
N SER A 364 2.28 19.31 -15.64
CA SER A 364 1.22 20.25 -15.30
C SER A 364 -0.15 19.56 -15.42
N ASP A 365 -1.12 20.03 -14.66
CA ASP A 365 -2.54 19.78 -14.90
C ASP A 365 -3.18 21.08 -15.44
N ASN A 366 -3.67 21.04 -16.68
CA ASN A 366 -4.25 22.22 -17.35
C ASN A 366 -3.33 23.46 -17.27
N CYS A 367 -2.05 23.29 -17.61
CA CYS A 367 -1.03 24.34 -17.55
C CYS A 367 -0.77 24.91 -16.14
N LYS A 368 -1.05 24.14 -15.08
CA LYS A 368 -0.75 24.51 -13.70
C LYS A 368 0.05 23.38 -13.04
N TYR A 369 1.15 23.74 -12.42
CA TYR A 369 1.86 22.81 -11.53
C TYR A 369 1.16 22.78 -10.16
N GLU A 370 1.34 21.69 -9.43
CA GLU A 370 1.01 21.68 -8.01
C GLU A 370 1.85 22.73 -7.27
N VAL A 371 1.27 23.35 -6.25
CA VAL A 371 1.89 24.53 -5.60
C VAL A 371 3.18 24.18 -4.88
N ASP A 372 3.23 22.98 -4.32
CA ASP A 372 4.35 22.42 -3.57
C ASP A 372 5.27 21.50 -4.41
N ASN A 373 4.95 21.26 -5.69
CA ASN A 373 5.73 20.43 -6.59
C ASN A 373 7.19 20.91 -6.69
N ARG A 374 8.13 20.03 -6.36
CA ARG A 374 9.53 20.38 -6.21
C ARG A 374 10.46 19.33 -6.81
N PRO A 375 10.66 19.35 -8.13
CA PRO A 375 11.66 18.49 -8.79
C PRO A 375 13.03 18.59 -8.15
N TRP A 376 13.70 17.45 -7.96
CA TRP A 376 15.02 17.38 -7.33
C TRP A 376 16.09 18.15 -8.10
N LYS A 377 16.96 18.81 -7.38
CA LYS A 377 18.11 19.53 -7.97
C LYS A 377 19.16 18.56 -8.53
N ASN A 378 19.37 17.45 -7.82
CA ASN A 378 20.25 16.35 -8.20
C ASN A 378 19.40 15.11 -8.50
N PRO A 379 18.77 15.02 -9.70
CA PRO A 379 17.82 13.95 -9.99
C PRO A 379 18.50 12.60 -10.11
N ILE A 380 17.73 11.54 -9.84
CA ILE A 380 18.15 10.14 -9.99
C ILE A 380 17.48 9.49 -11.20
N SER A 381 18.14 8.49 -11.77
CA SER A 381 17.61 7.66 -12.86
C SER A 381 17.17 6.27 -12.40
N THR A 382 17.10 6.04 -11.09
CA THR A 382 16.80 4.74 -10.46
C THR A 382 15.33 4.59 -10.08
N VAL A 383 14.47 5.42 -10.63
CA VAL A 383 13.00 5.32 -10.53
C VAL A 383 12.46 4.60 -11.75
N GLY A 384 11.48 3.72 -11.58
CA GLY A 384 10.85 3.05 -12.71
C GLY A 384 9.46 2.50 -12.36
N VAL A 385 8.87 1.81 -13.35
CA VAL A 385 7.58 1.14 -13.21
C VAL A 385 7.76 -0.36 -13.41
N PRO A 386 7.07 -1.23 -12.64
CA PRO A 386 7.19 -2.66 -12.82
C PRO A 386 6.51 -3.13 -14.12
N ILE A 387 7.02 -4.23 -14.67
CA ILE A 387 6.41 -4.92 -15.80
C ILE A 387 5.53 -6.03 -15.24
N LEU A 388 4.22 -5.84 -15.30
CA LEU A 388 3.21 -6.74 -14.75
C LEU A 388 2.29 -7.27 -15.86
N PRO A 389 1.60 -8.41 -15.65
CA PRO A 389 0.53 -8.85 -16.53
C PRO A 389 -0.53 -7.76 -16.72
N LYS A 390 -1.16 -7.74 -17.89
CA LYS A 390 -2.17 -6.73 -18.21
C LYS A 390 -3.34 -6.80 -17.21
N GLY A 391 -3.60 -5.68 -16.54
CA GLY A 391 -4.65 -5.52 -15.53
C GLY A 391 -4.13 -5.64 -14.09
N ASP A 392 -3.01 -6.31 -13.86
CA ASP A 392 -2.39 -6.39 -12.54
C ASP A 392 -1.66 -5.08 -12.18
N LEU A 393 -1.64 -4.75 -10.90
CA LEU A 393 -1.08 -3.51 -10.36
C LEU A 393 0.07 -3.82 -9.40
N LEU A 394 1.01 -2.88 -9.27
CA LEU A 394 1.89 -2.82 -8.11
C LEU A 394 1.08 -2.26 -6.93
N HIS A 395 0.49 -3.14 -6.13
CA HIS A 395 -0.36 -2.72 -5.02
C HIS A 395 0.38 -2.75 -3.67
N ASP A 396 1.66 -3.05 -3.68
CA ASP A 396 2.55 -2.94 -2.54
C ASP A 396 2.71 -1.48 -2.07
N LYS A 397 2.98 -1.31 -0.79
CA LYS A 397 3.29 -0.03 -0.14
C LYS A 397 4.40 -0.29 0.86
N PHE A 398 5.61 -0.62 0.35
CA PHE A 398 6.72 -0.91 1.24
C PHE A 398 8.00 -0.16 0.89
N ALA A 399 8.84 0.00 1.89
CA ALA A 399 10.23 0.36 1.75
C ALA A 399 11.13 -0.64 2.50
N VAL A 400 12.32 -0.87 1.95
CA VAL A 400 13.42 -1.56 2.63
C VAL A 400 14.54 -0.57 2.86
N ILE A 401 14.95 -0.42 4.11
CA ILE A 401 15.97 0.55 4.54
C ILE A 401 17.17 -0.23 5.08
N ASP A 402 18.34 0.03 4.49
CA ASP A 402 19.64 -0.54 4.90
C ASP A 402 19.64 -2.09 5.03
N HIS A 403 18.73 -2.78 4.32
CA HIS A 403 18.48 -4.23 4.41
C HIS A 403 18.14 -4.72 5.83
N GLN A 404 17.62 -3.86 6.69
CA GLN A 404 17.34 -4.17 8.10
C GLN A 404 15.94 -3.76 8.54
N THR A 405 15.40 -2.69 7.97
CA THR A 405 14.10 -2.14 8.37
C THR A 405 13.13 -2.18 7.20
N VAL A 406 11.90 -2.58 7.48
CA VAL A 406 10.79 -2.58 6.52
C VAL A 406 9.70 -1.63 7.01
N ILE A 407 9.24 -0.77 6.12
CA ILE A 407 7.99 -0.03 6.28
C ILE A 407 6.96 -0.71 5.38
N THR A 408 5.76 -1.06 5.89
CA THR A 408 4.69 -1.66 5.08
C THR A 408 3.31 -1.46 5.72
N GLY A 409 2.27 -2.08 5.16
CA GLY A 409 0.88 -2.02 5.61
C GLY A 409 -0.09 -1.64 4.50
N SER A 410 -1.21 -1.04 4.87
CA SER A 410 -2.21 -0.55 3.92
C SER A 410 -1.94 0.88 3.44
N HIS A 411 -1.11 1.63 4.15
CA HIS A 411 -0.92 3.07 4.04
C HIS A 411 -0.17 3.46 2.75
N ASN A 412 -0.86 4.14 1.84
CA ASN A 412 -0.22 4.79 0.69
C ASN A 412 0.58 6.00 1.14
N TRP A 413 1.69 6.30 0.46
CA TRP A 413 2.52 7.46 0.79
C TRP A 413 1.93 8.73 0.19
N SER A 414 0.82 9.19 0.78
CA SER A 414 0.02 10.29 0.27
C SER A 414 -0.68 11.07 1.38
N GLU A 415 -1.01 12.33 1.12
CA GLU A 415 -1.83 13.13 2.03
C GLU A 415 -3.22 12.50 2.32
N ALA A 416 -3.83 11.88 1.29
CA ALA A 416 -5.14 11.25 1.45
C ALA A 416 -5.09 10.09 2.48
N ALA A 417 -4.04 9.27 2.44
CA ALA A 417 -3.82 8.21 3.41
C ALA A 417 -3.53 8.78 4.80
N ASN A 418 -2.74 9.86 4.87
CA ASN A 418 -2.30 10.46 6.13
C ASN A 418 -3.42 11.19 6.89
N HIS A 419 -4.33 11.86 6.15
CA HIS A 419 -5.31 12.79 6.70
C HIS A 419 -6.78 12.43 6.46
N GLY A 420 -7.05 11.40 5.68
CA GLY A 420 -8.42 11.06 5.29
C GLY A 420 -8.82 9.61 5.45
N ASN A 421 -7.91 8.66 5.28
CA ASN A 421 -8.22 7.24 5.30
C ASN A 421 -7.94 6.60 6.67
N ASP A 422 -8.71 5.58 7.01
CA ASP A 422 -8.38 4.66 8.10
C ASP A 422 -7.36 3.64 7.58
N GLU A 423 -6.09 3.75 8.00
CA GLU A 423 -4.97 2.93 7.52
C GLU A 423 -4.16 2.33 8.66
N THR A 424 -3.47 1.25 8.35
CA THR A 424 -2.44 0.65 9.22
C THR A 424 -1.06 0.83 8.58
N LEU A 425 -0.15 1.48 9.28
CA LEU A 425 1.28 1.55 8.97
C LEU A 425 2.06 0.74 9.99
N ILE A 426 2.99 -0.09 9.52
CA ILE A 426 3.89 -0.87 10.38
C ILE A 426 5.34 -0.69 9.93
N VAL A 427 6.22 -0.50 10.90
CA VAL A 427 7.69 -0.47 10.72
C VAL A 427 8.26 -1.64 11.49
N ILE A 428 9.08 -2.46 10.83
CA ILE A 428 9.69 -3.66 11.42
C ILE A 428 11.20 -3.58 11.27
N GLU A 429 11.91 -3.46 12.38
CA GLU A 429 13.36 -3.57 12.43
C GLU A 429 13.73 -5.06 12.67
N ASN A 430 13.98 -5.80 11.56
CA ASN A 430 14.37 -7.22 11.57
C ASN A 430 15.00 -7.60 10.22
N PRO A 431 16.31 -7.96 10.18
CA PRO A 431 16.99 -8.33 8.93
C PRO A 431 16.40 -9.56 8.23
N THR A 432 15.85 -10.53 8.99
CA THR A 432 15.21 -11.73 8.41
C THR A 432 13.92 -11.34 7.66
N VAL A 433 13.14 -10.41 8.20
CA VAL A 433 11.96 -9.86 7.51
C VAL A 433 12.40 -9.02 6.31
N ALA A 434 13.39 -8.15 6.49
CA ALA A 434 13.86 -7.24 5.45
C ALA A 434 14.36 -7.96 4.19
N VAL A 435 15.03 -9.11 4.34
CA VAL A 435 15.54 -9.86 3.18
C VAL A 435 14.43 -10.43 2.28
N HIS A 436 13.23 -10.73 2.83
CA HIS A 436 12.08 -11.14 2.02
C HIS A 436 11.58 -9.98 1.15
N TYR A 437 11.41 -8.81 1.72
CA TYR A 437 11.00 -7.59 0.99
C TYR A 437 12.06 -7.16 -0.02
N GLN A 438 13.34 -7.29 0.34
CA GLN A 438 14.44 -7.00 -0.58
C GLN A 438 14.43 -7.92 -1.80
N ARG A 439 14.21 -9.21 -1.60
CA ARG A 439 14.09 -10.19 -2.70
C ARG A 439 12.93 -9.85 -3.62
N GLU A 440 11.78 -9.47 -3.07
CA GLU A 440 10.63 -9.07 -3.88
C GLU A 440 10.89 -7.78 -4.66
N PHE A 441 11.48 -6.78 -4.00
CA PHE A 441 11.90 -5.56 -4.68
C PHE A 441 12.86 -5.86 -5.85
N ASP A 442 13.91 -6.65 -5.61
CA ASP A 442 14.91 -6.99 -6.62
C ASP A 442 14.29 -7.81 -7.78
N ARG A 443 13.33 -8.68 -7.50
CA ARG A 443 12.56 -9.43 -8.52
C ARG A 443 11.82 -8.50 -9.47
N LEU A 444 11.16 -7.50 -8.92
CA LEU A 444 10.41 -6.49 -9.70
C LEU A 444 11.36 -5.53 -10.42
N TYR A 445 12.35 -5.02 -9.71
CA TYR A 445 13.29 -4.03 -10.21
C TYR A 445 14.23 -4.59 -11.28
N GLY A 446 14.63 -5.84 -11.17
CA GLY A 446 15.50 -6.51 -12.16
C GLY A 446 14.89 -6.68 -13.56
N LYS A 447 13.58 -6.49 -13.70
CA LYS A 447 12.85 -6.65 -14.97
C LYS A 447 12.54 -5.31 -15.66
N ILE A 448 12.84 -4.17 -15.04
CA ILE A 448 12.50 -2.85 -15.57
C ILE A 448 13.67 -2.18 -16.29
N LYS A 449 13.34 -1.13 -17.04
CA LYS A 449 14.29 -0.12 -17.51
C LYS A 449 14.02 1.16 -16.72
N PRO A 450 14.86 1.49 -15.72
CA PRO A 450 14.62 2.68 -14.91
C PRO A 450 14.88 3.96 -15.69
N GLY A 451 14.35 5.08 -15.19
CA GLY A 451 14.41 6.41 -15.77
C GLY A 451 13.12 6.82 -16.50
N LEU A 452 13.09 8.05 -16.97
CA LEU A 452 11.92 8.62 -17.63
C LEU A 452 11.66 7.98 -19.01
N PRO A 453 10.46 7.42 -19.29
CA PRO A 453 10.14 6.89 -20.61
C PRO A 453 10.05 8.01 -21.68
N ALA A 454 10.46 7.70 -22.91
CA ALA A 454 10.49 8.67 -24.01
C ALA A 454 9.12 9.29 -24.34
N ASN A 455 8.03 8.54 -24.19
CA ASN A 455 6.66 9.04 -24.39
C ASN A 455 6.25 10.04 -23.29
N ILE A 456 6.71 9.86 -22.07
CA ILE A 456 6.47 10.81 -20.96
C ILE A 456 7.32 12.07 -21.18
N GLN A 457 8.60 11.93 -21.59
CA GLN A 457 9.43 13.07 -21.98
C GLN A 457 8.75 13.88 -23.09
N ALA A 458 8.27 13.22 -24.14
CA ALA A 458 7.56 13.89 -25.24
C ALA A 458 6.27 14.61 -24.77
N LYS A 459 5.57 14.05 -23.75
CA LYS A 459 4.40 14.70 -23.14
C LYS A 459 4.82 15.99 -22.42
N ILE A 460 5.87 15.94 -21.59
CA ILE A 460 6.41 17.10 -20.87
C ILE A 460 6.82 18.18 -21.86
N ASP A 461 7.56 17.82 -22.91
CA ASP A 461 8.00 18.77 -23.96
C ASP A 461 6.83 19.38 -24.73
N GLY A 462 5.76 18.60 -24.96
CA GLY A 462 4.52 19.05 -25.59
C GLY A 462 3.76 20.06 -24.74
N GLU A 463 3.59 19.78 -23.45
CA GLU A 463 2.95 20.70 -22.49
C GLU A 463 3.73 22.02 -22.38
N PHE A 464 5.05 21.95 -22.35
CA PHE A 464 5.90 23.15 -22.34
C PHE A 464 5.68 24.07 -23.54
N LYS A 465 5.40 23.49 -24.73
CA LYS A 465 5.14 24.26 -25.96
C LYS A 465 3.72 24.84 -25.98
N GLN A 466 2.75 24.12 -25.44
CA GLN A 466 1.33 24.53 -25.41
C GLN A 466 1.04 25.58 -24.35
N CYS A 467 1.70 25.47 -23.21
CA CYS A 467 1.49 26.34 -22.07
C CYS A 467 2.51 27.48 -22.05
N SER A 468 2.35 28.43 -22.96
CA SER A 468 3.27 29.58 -23.15
C SER A 468 3.43 30.52 -21.94
N GLN A 469 2.70 30.27 -20.86
CA GLN A 469 2.76 31.03 -19.58
C GLN A 469 3.06 30.15 -18.36
N ILE A 470 3.54 28.93 -18.55
CA ILE A 470 4.00 28.14 -17.41
C ILE A 470 5.27 28.81 -16.85
N GLN A 471 5.14 29.44 -15.69
CA GLN A 471 6.33 29.70 -14.87
C GLN A 471 6.91 28.35 -14.50
N LYS A 472 8.20 28.10 -14.84
CA LYS A 472 8.91 26.89 -14.38
C LYS A 472 8.65 26.70 -12.88
N PRO A 473 8.41 25.46 -12.41
CA PRO A 473 8.42 25.18 -10.98
C PRO A 473 9.70 25.77 -10.42
N LEU A 474 9.60 26.44 -9.33
CA LEU A 474 10.68 27.22 -8.74
C LEU A 474 11.77 26.29 -8.17
N SER A 475 12.54 25.61 -9.02
CA SER A 475 13.75 24.88 -8.60
C SER A 475 14.86 25.78 -8.04
N SER A 476 14.62 27.08 -7.91
CA SER A 476 15.67 28.03 -7.55
C SER A 476 15.28 29.21 -6.65
N ARG A 477 14.09 29.23 -6.07
CA ARG A 477 13.81 30.23 -5.04
C ARG A 477 13.02 29.61 -3.89
N ILE A 478 13.72 28.95 -2.99
CA ILE A 478 13.28 28.97 -1.60
C ILE A 478 13.39 30.42 -1.17
N SER A 479 12.28 31.15 -1.24
CA SER A 479 12.11 32.26 -0.32
C SER A 479 12.04 31.61 1.06
N THR A 480 13.12 31.68 1.81
CA THR A 480 13.21 31.25 3.21
C THR A 480 12.32 32.07 4.13
N THR A 481 11.50 32.94 3.58
CA THR A 481 10.58 33.79 4.33
C THR A 481 9.22 33.12 4.39
N LYS A 482 9.00 32.40 5.48
CA LYS A 482 7.66 31.90 5.82
C LYS A 482 6.69 33.07 5.91
N ILE A 483 5.47 32.89 5.41
CA ILE A 483 4.42 33.90 5.44
C ILE A 483 3.86 34.00 6.86
N ASN A 484 4.06 35.11 7.52
CA ASN A 484 3.48 35.34 8.83
C ASN A 484 2.01 35.76 8.68
N LEU A 485 1.08 34.88 9.03
CA LEU A 485 -0.36 35.12 8.87
C LEU A 485 -0.87 36.37 9.64
N ASN A 486 -0.16 36.74 10.73
CA ASN A 486 -0.54 37.90 11.52
C ASN A 486 -0.07 39.25 10.95
N THR A 487 0.93 39.23 10.03
CA THR A 487 1.55 40.45 9.49
C THR A 487 1.54 40.53 7.96
N ALA A 488 1.37 39.42 7.26
CA ALA A 488 1.41 39.37 5.81
C ALA A 488 0.43 40.32 5.13
N THR A 489 0.83 40.91 4.04
CA THR A 489 -0.03 41.74 3.19
C THR A 489 -1.08 40.88 2.48
N LYS A 490 -2.13 41.50 1.94
CA LYS A 490 -3.15 40.79 1.14
C LYS A 490 -2.50 40.01 -0.03
N ALA A 491 -1.57 40.64 -0.74
CA ALA A 491 -0.85 40.04 -1.86
C ALA A 491 0.00 38.83 -1.43
N GLU A 492 0.66 38.88 -0.27
CA GLU A 492 1.39 37.75 0.29
C GLU A 492 0.48 36.60 0.69
N LEU A 493 -0.67 36.90 1.31
CA LEU A 493 -1.69 35.89 1.64
C LEU A 493 -2.25 35.21 0.40
N GLU A 494 -2.45 35.95 -0.70
CA GLU A 494 -2.93 35.40 -1.97
C GLU A 494 -1.92 34.46 -2.64
N THR A 495 -0.65 34.43 -2.21
CA THR A 495 0.34 33.46 -2.66
C THR A 495 0.15 32.10 -1.98
N LEU A 496 -0.60 32.02 -0.88
CA LEU A 496 -0.89 30.76 -0.21
C LEU A 496 -1.85 29.89 -1.03
N PRO A 497 -1.61 28.57 -1.07
CA PRO A 497 -2.47 27.65 -1.82
C PRO A 497 -3.94 27.75 -1.46
N GLY A 498 -4.79 28.05 -2.46
CA GLY A 498 -6.24 28.16 -2.28
C GLY A 498 -6.74 29.49 -1.71
N VAL A 499 -5.85 30.44 -1.41
CA VAL A 499 -6.23 31.79 -0.95
C VAL A 499 -6.43 32.70 -2.16
N GLY A 500 -7.68 33.04 -2.42
CA GLY A 500 -8.02 34.12 -3.32
C GLY A 500 -8.38 35.39 -2.53
N GLU A 501 -8.63 36.49 -3.27
CA GLU A 501 -8.91 37.83 -2.73
C GLU A 501 -9.86 37.83 -1.53
N LYS A 502 -11.03 37.20 -1.67
CA LYS A 502 -12.06 37.16 -0.60
C LYS A 502 -11.61 36.39 0.65
N LEU A 503 -10.75 35.39 0.48
CA LEU A 503 -10.26 34.62 1.62
C LEU A 503 -9.11 35.36 2.32
N ALA A 504 -8.22 36.00 1.56
CA ALA A 504 -7.18 36.87 2.11
C ALA A 504 -7.79 37.98 3.00
N GLU A 505 -8.88 38.60 2.55
CA GLU A 505 -9.61 39.60 3.34
C GLU A 505 -10.18 39.03 4.65
N ARG A 506 -10.76 37.82 4.60
CA ARG A 506 -11.26 37.14 5.79
C ARG A 506 -10.15 36.79 6.78
N ILE A 507 -8.99 36.36 6.31
CA ILE A 507 -7.81 36.12 7.15
C ILE A 507 -7.37 37.44 7.84
N ILE A 508 -7.32 38.54 7.09
CA ILE A 508 -6.95 39.87 7.64
C ILE A 508 -7.96 40.32 8.69
N ILE A 509 -9.24 40.17 8.46
CA ILE A 509 -10.28 40.53 9.44
C ILE A 509 -10.18 39.63 10.67
N ALA A 510 -10.00 38.32 10.51
CA ALA A 510 -9.91 37.38 11.63
C ALA A 510 -8.71 37.69 12.54
N ARG A 511 -7.51 37.97 12.00
CA ARG A 511 -6.32 38.31 12.77
C ARG A 511 -6.42 39.67 13.50
N GLN A 512 -7.26 40.59 13.00
CA GLN A 512 -7.54 41.85 13.68
C GLN A 512 -8.41 41.67 14.92
N GLN A 513 -9.29 40.63 14.90
CA GLN A 513 -10.10 40.26 16.06
C GLN A 513 -9.30 39.49 17.09
N GLN A 514 -8.53 38.52 16.63
CA GLN A 514 -7.65 37.68 17.44
C GLN A 514 -6.45 37.23 16.63
N LYS A 515 -5.23 37.47 17.15
CA LYS A 515 -4.00 36.94 16.50
C LYS A 515 -4.02 35.43 16.48
N PHE A 516 -3.59 34.87 15.37
CA PHE A 516 -3.37 33.43 15.24
C PHE A 516 -2.14 33.00 16.03
N THR A 517 -2.25 31.93 16.77
CA THR A 517 -1.15 31.31 17.53
C THR A 517 -0.94 29.85 17.13
N SER A 518 -1.89 29.29 16.38
CA SER A 518 -1.90 27.88 15.96
C SER A 518 -2.71 27.69 14.67
N LEU A 519 -2.54 26.56 13.99
CA LEU A 519 -3.38 26.16 12.86
C LEU A 519 -4.86 26.02 13.26
N GLN A 520 -5.15 25.67 14.53
CA GLN A 520 -6.51 25.60 15.05
C GLN A 520 -7.23 26.96 15.06
N ASP A 521 -6.48 28.05 15.25
CA ASP A 521 -7.08 29.39 15.17
C ASP A 521 -7.39 29.75 13.73
N VAL A 522 -6.53 29.34 12.80
CA VAL A 522 -6.69 29.58 11.36
C VAL A 522 -7.86 28.78 10.79
N ASP A 523 -8.08 27.56 11.27
CA ASP A 523 -9.19 26.70 10.87
C ASP A 523 -10.58 27.29 11.16
N LYS A 524 -10.65 28.18 12.15
CA LYS A 524 -11.89 28.89 12.50
C LYS A 524 -12.30 29.94 11.45
N VAL A 525 -11.39 30.32 10.53
CA VAL A 525 -11.69 31.34 9.50
C VAL A 525 -12.59 30.74 8.42
N PRO A 526 -13.80 31.28 8.19
CA PRO A 526 -14.73 30.72 7.22
C PRO A 526 -14.14 30.69 5.81
N GLY A 527 -14.10 29.49 5.22
CA GLY A 527 -13.56 29.25 3.87
C GLY A 527 -12.14 28.69 3.86
N ILE A 528 -11.51 28.54 5.01
CA ILE A 528 -10.31 27.69 5.14
C ILE A 528 -10.77 26.26 5.32
N SER A 529 -10.16 25.35 4.59
CA SER A 529 -10.41 23.92 4.68
C SER A 529 -9.19 23.21 5.26
N ALA A 530 -9.39 22.04 5.86
CA ALA A 530 -8.30 21.20 6.34
C ALA A 530 -7.24 20.93 5.25
N LYS A 531 -7.69 20.72 3.99
CA LYS A 531 -6.80 20.54 2.82
C LYS A 531 -5.92 21.77 2.53
N MET A 532 -6.38 22.97 2.85
CA MET A 532 -5.58 24.19 2.70
C MET A 532 -4.55 24.31 3.81
N LEU A 533 -4.92 23.97 5.05
CA LEU A 533 -4.01 24.01 6.19
C LEU A 533 -2.84 23.05 6.02
N VAL A 534 -3.08 21.86 5.48
CA VAL A 534 -2.02 20.91 5.10
C VAL A 534 -1.02 21.56 4.14
N LYS A 535 -1.51 22.26 3.12
CA LYS A 535 -0.68 22.93 2.12
C LYS A 535 0.09 24.15 2.66
N TRP A 536 -0.33 24.68 3.79
CA TRP A 536 0.31 25.83 4.43
C TRP A 536 1.32 25.42 5.51
N GLU A 537 1.29 24.17 5.94
CA GLU A 537 2.24 23.65 6.92
C GLU A 537 3.68 23.79 6.41
N GLY A 538 4.56 24.34 7.22
CA GLY A 538 5.93 24.65 6.82
C GLY A 538 6.11 25.94 6.01
N VAL A 539 5.05 26.51 5.41
CA VAL A 539 5.08 27.74 4.59
C VAL A 539 4.63 28.97 5.39
N ILE A 540 3.86 28.76 6.45
CA ILE A 540 3.36 29.85 7.31
C ILE A 540 4.04 29.86 8.68
N ILE A 541 3.96 31.04 9.34
CA ILE A 541 4.24 31.25 10.76
C ILE A 541 3.18 32.19 11.36
N PHE A 542 3.12 32.26 12.67
CA PHE A 542 2.19 33.10 13.43
C PHE A 542 2.85 34.32 14.06
#